data_58041d5d56c283709208974c3f50380b
#
_entry.id   58041d5d56c283709208974c3f50380b
#
_cell.length_a   1.000
_cell.length_b   1.000
_cell.length_c   1.000
_cell.angle_alpha   90.00
_cell.angle_beta   90.00
_cell.angle_gamma   90.00
#
_symmetry.space_group_name_H-M   'P 1'
#
loop_
_entity.id
_entity.type
_entity.pdbx_description
1 polymer ?
#
loop_
_entity_poly.entity_id
_entity_poly.type
_entity_poly.pdbx_seq_one_letter_code
_entity_poly.pdbx_strand_id
1 'polypeptide(L)'
;MIIVSVMDKRVKALVENPSLTSVKGLDALETRKIVEMLTAIRVMTNPLQLTAIPSWKAHELKPRFPGKWSLTVTRNYRLTFFVDVKAQEVSVLDYEDYH
;
A
#
# COMPACT_ATOMS: atom_id res chain seq x y z
N MET A 1 11.51 1.40 -0.01
CA MET A 1 11.70 -0.06 0.06
C MET A 1 11.31 -0.71 -1.26
N ILE A 2 11.81 -1.91 -1.53
CA ILE A 2 11.51 -2.66 -2.74
C ILE A 2 10.24 -3.47 -2.52
N ILE A 3 9.29 -3.38 -3.46
CA ILE A 3 8.06 -4.18 -3.44
C ILE A 3 8.37 -5.51 -4.11
N VAL A 4 8.34 -6.61 -3.36
CA VAL A 4 8.77 -7.93 -3.84
C VAL A 4 7.61 -8.85 -4.21
N SER A 5 6.39 -8.62 -3.70
CA SER A 5 5.23 -9.41 -4.09
C SER A 5 3.94 -8.59 -3.96
N VAL A 6 3.00 -8.84 -4.89
CA VAL A 6 1.71 -8.15 -4.95
C VAL A 6 0.62 -9.19 -5.19
N MET A 7 -0.42 -9.16 -4.34
CA MET A 7 -1.52 -10.11 -4.41
C MET A 7 -2.66 -9.62 -5.30
N ASP A 8 -3.03 -8.35 -5.20
CA ASP A 8 -4.13 -7.77 -5.95
C ASP A 8 -3.69 -7.41 -7.37
N LYS A 9 -4.44 -7.87 -8.38
CA LYS A 9 -4.10 -7.65 -9.79
C LYS A 9 -4.16 -6.18 -10.21
N ARG A 10 -5.08 -5.41 -9.63
CA ARG A 10 -5.26 -3.98 -9.93
C ARG A 10 -4.06 -3.18 -9.43
N VAL A 11 -3.64 -3.48 -8.20
CA VAL A 11 -2.45 -2.87 -7.61
C VAL A 11 -1.19 -3.30 -8.36
N LYS A 12 -1.11 -4.56 -8.74
CA LYS A 12 0.02 -5.08 -9.52
C LYS A 12 0.21 -4.30 -10.83
N ALA A 13 -0.89 -3.98 -11.52
CA ALA A 13 -0.82 -3.18 -12.74
C ALA A 13 -0.16 -1.82 -12.48
N LEU A 14 -0.49 -1.18 -11.35
CA LEU A 14 0.09 0.12 -10.97
C LEU A 14 1.53 0.00 -10.49
N VAL A 15 1.89 -1.11 -9.86
CA VAL A 15 3.29 -1.36 -9.47
C VAL A 15 4.16 -1.52 -10.71
N GLU A 16 3.68 -2.26 -11.70
CA GLU A 16 4.41 -2.50 -12.95
C GLU A 16 4.44 -1.25 -13.85
N ASN A 17 3.37 -0.45 -13.85
CA ASN A 17 3.29 0.76 -14.64
C ASN A 17 2.60 1.89 -13.85
N PRO A 18 3.36 2.65 -13.05
CA PRO A 18 2.80 3.73 -12.23
C PRO A 18 2.29 4.93 -13.03
N SER A 19 2.53 4.98 -14.33
CA SER A 19 2.00 6.04 -15.20
C SER A 19 0.58 5.79 -15.69
N LEU A 20 0.00 4.62 -15.39
CA LEU A 20 -1.40 4.33 -15.73
C LEU A 20 -2.33 5.32 -15.01
N THR A 21 -3.28 5.86 -15.76
CA THR A 21 -4.29 6.77 -15.22
C THR A 21 -5.63 6.07 -14.97
N SER A 22 -5.78 4.85 -15.46
CA SER A 22 -7.01 4.07 -15.37
C SER A 22 -6.67 2.58 -15.23
N VAL A 23 -7.34 1.92 -14.31
CA VAL A 23 -7.23 0.47 -14.10
C VAL A 23 -8.64 -0.07 -13.90
N LYS A 24 -8.97 -1.13 -14.62
CA LYS A 24 -10.27 -1.79 -14.47
C LYS A 24 -10.47 -2.25 -13.03
N GLY A 25 -11.61 -1.89 -12.44
CA GLY A 25 -11.94 -2.23 -11.06
C GLY A 25 -11.52 -1.19 -10.03
N LEU A 26 -10.87 -0.09 -10.45
CA LEU A 26 -10.56 1.05 -9.59
C LEU A 26 -11.15 2.31 -10.21
N ASP A 27 -11.70 3.20 -9.38
CA ASP A 27 -12.08 4.52 -9.88
C ASP A 27 -10.85 5.45 -9.97
N ALA A 28 -11.04 6.63 -10.52
CA ALA A 28 -9.93 7.58 -10.73
C ALA A 28 -9.29 8.02 -9.41
N LEU A 29 -10.08 8.21 -8.36
CA LEU A 29 -9.58 8.62 -7.06
C LEU A 29 -8.78 7.51 -6.39
N GLU A 30 -9.28 6.28 -6.42
CA GLU A 30 -8.57 5.11 -5.90
C GLU A 30 -7.23 4.94 -6.61
N THR A 31 -7.22 5.01 -7.94
CA THR A 31 -6.01 4.88 -8.75
C THR A 31 -4.96 5.90 -8.34
N ARG A 32 -5.35 7.17 -8.22
CA ARG A 32 -4.43 8.24 -7.83
C ARG A 32 -3.88 8.05 -6.43
N LYS A 33 -4.73 7.71 -5.47
CA LYS A 33 -4.31 7.49 -4.08
C LYS A 33 -3.33 6.31 -3.97
N ILE A 34 -3.63 5.21 -4.66
CA ILE A 34 -2.75 4.03 -4.64
C ILE A 34 -1.39 4.38 -5.23
N VAL A 35 -1.34 5.11 -6.35
CA VAL A 35 -0.06 5.53 -6.95
C VAL A 35 0.74 6.39 -5.98
N GLU A 36 0.11 7.34 -5.29
CA GLU A 36 0.77 8.17 -4.27
C GLU A 36 1.34 7.32 -3.14
N MET A 37 0.58 6.34 -2.66
CA MET A 37 1.01 5.42 -1.60
C MET A 37 2.17 4.54 -2.06
N LEU A 38 2.11 4.00 -3.28
CA LEU A 38 3.20 3.20 -3.85
C LEU A 38 4.49 4.02 -3.96
N THR A 39 4.39 5.27 -4.36
CA THR A 39 5.55 6.17 -4.43
C THR A 39 6.18 6.36 -3.05
N ALA A 40 5.35 6.61 -2.03
CA ALA A 40 5.83 6.76 -0.65
C ALA A 40 6.49 5.46 -0.14
N ILE A 41 5.89 4.31 -0.42
CA ILE A 41 6.43 3.00 -0.03
C ILE A 41 7.82 2.78 -0.66
N ARG A 42 7.99 3.14 -1.92
CA ARG A 42 9.27 2.95 -2.61
C ARG A 42 10.39 3.81 -2.04
N VAL A 43 10.09 5.01 -1.57
CA VAL A 43 11.13 5.92 -1.04
C VAL A 43 11.33 5.80 0.46
N MET A 44 10.43 5.16 1.19
CA MET A 44 10.58 5.03 2.64
C MET A 44 11.72 4.08 3.03
N THR A 45 12.30 4.34 4.20
CA THR A 45 13.26 3.45 4.86
C THR A 45 12.69 2.87 6.14
N ASN A 46 11.58 3.43 6.63
CA ASN A 46 10.86 2.95 7.80
C ASN A 46 9.36 3.22 7.59
N PRO A 47 8.47 2.26 7.88
CA PRO A 47 7.04 2.43 7.65
C PRO A 47 6.40 3.54 8.51
N LEU A 48 7.01 3.94 9.62
CA LEU A 48 6.55 5.07 10.42
C LEU A 48 6.53 6.38 9.60
N GLN A 49 7.33 6.49 8.56
CA GLN A 49 7.32 7.65 7.67
C GLN A 49 5.98 7.84 6.96
N LEU A 50 5.20 6.77 6.80
CA LEU A 50 3.87 6.83 6.18
C LEU A 50 2.85 7.55 7.07
N THR A 51 3.13 7.70 8.37
CA THR A 51 2.26 8.42 9.30
C THR A 51 2.28 9.94 9.09
N ALA A 52 3.20 10.44 8.25
CA ALA A 52 3.28 11.85 7.92
C ALA A 52 2.03 12.37 7.18
N ILE A 53 1.26 11.46 6.57
CA ILE A 53 0.02 11.80 5.88
C ILE A 53 -1.16 11.28 6.71
N PRO A 54 -1.80 12.13 7.55
CA PRO A 54 -2.81 11.67 8.52
C PRO A 54 -4.01 10.96 7.89
N SER A 55 -4.42 11.38 6.69
CA SER A 55 -5.57 10.79 6.00
C SER A 55 -5.36 9.32 5.62
N TRP A 56 -4.12 8.85 5.53
CA TRP A 56 -3.82 7.46 5.23
C TRP A 56 -4.03 6.55 6.44
N LYS A 57 -4.05 7.10 7.66
CA LYS A 57 -4.21 6.33 8.91
C LYS A 57 -3.26 5.14 8.98
N ALA A 58 -2.00 5.36 8.57
CA ALA A 58 -0.98 4.32 8.53
C ALA A 58 -0.75 3.74 9.92
N HIS A 59 -0.89 2.43 10.05
CA HIS A 59 -0.62 1.75 11.31
C HIS A 59 -0.28 0.27 11.09
N GLU A 60 0.45 -0.26 12.05
CA GLU A 60 0.74 -1.70 12.07
C GLU A 60 -0.42 -2.46 12.67
N LEU A 61 -0.77 -3.61 12.11
CA LEU A 61 -1.90 -4.43 12.53
C LEU A 61 -1.52 -5.41 13.66
N LYS A 62 -0.72 -4.96 14.60
CA LYS A 62 -0.33 -5.75 15.78
C LYS A 62 -1.40 -5.63 16.88
N PRO A 63 -1.48 -6.60 17.79
CA PRO A 63 -0.58 -7.77 17.94
C PRO A 63 -0.89 -8.92 17.00
N ARG A 64 -2.03 -8.87 16.29
CA ARG A 64 -2.52 -10.00 15.51
C ARG A 64 -1.63 -10.32 14.31
N PHE A 65 -1.17 -9.29 13.62
CA PHE A 65 -0.31 -9.42 12.43
C PHE A 65 0.91 -8.52 12.56
N PRO A 66 1.91 -8.91 13.38
CA PRO A 66 3.11 -8.09 13.51
C PRO A 66 3.85 -7.97 12.17
N GLY A 67 4.29 -6.76 11.87
CA GLY A 67 4.93 -6.45 10.59
C GLY A 67 3.99 -6.14 9.45
N LYS A 68 2.69 -6.37 9.60
CA LYS A 68 1.69 -6.01 8.60
C LYS A 68 1.17 -4.60 8.84
N TRP A 69 1.18 -3.78 7.79
CA TRP A 69 0.74 -2.39 7.83
C TRP A 69 -0.49 -2.17 6.97
N SER A 70 -1.28 -1.17 7.33
CA SER A 70 -2.51 -0.82 6.65
C SER A 70 -2.55 0.68 6.37
N LEU A 71 -2.92 1.03 5.12
CA LEU A 71 -3.19 2.39 4.69
C LEU A 71 -4.63 2.49 4.22
N THR A 72 -5.36 3.52 4.66
CA THR A 72 -6.73 3.77 4.22
C THR A 72 -6.72 4.41 2.83
N VAL A 73 -7.31 3.73 1.85
CA VAL A 73 -7.49 4.26 0.49
C VAL A 73 -8.87 4.89 0.36
N THR A 74 -9.91 4.12 0.67
CA THR A 74 -11.29 4.59 0.75
C THR A 74 -11.88 4.19 2.09
N ARG A 75 -13.13 4.58 2.34
CA ARG A 75 -13.82 4.19 3.56
C ARG A 75 -13.81 2.68 3.79
N ASN A 76 -13.95 1.89 2.72
CA ASN A 76 -14.08 0.44 2.80
C ASN A 76 -12.81 -0.32 2.44
N TYR A 77 -11.86 0.29 1.75
CA TYR A 77 -10.68 -0.40 1.22
C TYR A 77 -9.39 0.07 1.85
N ARG A 78 -8.50 -0.89 2.09
CA ARG A 78 -7.18 -0.67 2.67
C ARG A 78 -6.11 -1.27 1.77
N LEU A 79 -5.02 -0.56 1.60
CA LEU A 79 -3.79 -1.10 1.04
C LEU A 79 -3.00 -1.69 2.21
N THR A 80 -2.73 -2.99 2.15
CA THR A 80 -2.04 -3.70 3.22
C THR A 80 -0.78 -4.38 2.71
N PHE A 81 0.21 -4.53 3.57
CA PHE A 81 1.49 -5.11 3.19
C PHE A 81 2.31 -5.48 4.42
N PHE A 82 3.21 -6.44 4.26
CA PHE A 82 4.22 -6.77 5.27
C PHE A 82 5.49 -6.00 5.00
N VAL A 83 6.16 -5.56 6.07
CA VAL A 83 7.40 -4.77 5.99
C VAL A 83 8.52 -5.51 6.68
N ASP A 84 9.64 -5.67 5.98
CA ASP A 84 10.91 -6.13 6.54
C ASP A 84 11.89 -4.96 6.47
N VAL A 85 12.06 -4.25 7.58
CA VAL A 85 12.93 -3.08 7.64
C VAL A 85 14.40 -3.45 7.40
N LYS A 86 14.83 -4.59 7.93
CA LYS A 86 16.21 -5.04 7.76
C LYS A 86 16.56 -5.31 6.30
N ALA A 87 15.66 -5.97 5.59
CA ALA A 87 15.82 -6.27 4.17
C ALA A 87 15.42 -5.09 3.27
N GLN A 88 14.75 -4.05 3.80
CA GLN A 88 14.18 -2.95 3.02
C GLN A 88 13.23 -3.46 1.95
N GLU A 89 12.34 -4.39 2.34
CA GLU A 89 11.39 -5.03 1.44
C GLU A 89 9.96 -4.92 1.95
N VAL A 90 9.04 -4.79 1.00
CA VAL A 90 7.59 -4.84 1.21
C VAL A 90 7.06 -6.03 0.43
N SER A 91 6.26 -6.86 1.09
CA SER A 91 5.71 -8.08 0.48
C SER A 91 4.21 -8.19 0.73
N VAL A 92 3.57 -9.09 -0.02
CA VAL A 92 2.13 -9.39 0.10
C VAL A 92 1.30 -8.10 0.05
N LEU A 93 1.65 -7.23 -0.91
CA LEU A 93 0.90 -5.99 -1.13
C LEU A 93 -0.49 -6.35 -1.68
N ASP A 94 -1.52 -5.95 -0.95
CA ASP A 94 -2.89 -6.34 -1.24
C ASP A 94 -3.84 -5.14 -1.09
N TYR A 95 -5.02 -5.28 -1.69
CA TYR A 95 -6.07 -4.27 -1.61
C TYR A 95 -7.30 -4.92 -1.03
N GLU A 96 -7.49 -4.73 0.26
CA GLU A 96 -8.46 -5.50 1.05
C GLU A 96 -9.70 -4.67 1.38
N ASP A 97 -10.86 -5.35 1.25
CA ASP A 97 -12.14 -4.82 1.67
C ASP A 97 -12.26 -4.97 3.19
N TYR A 98 -12.51 -3.88 3.86
CA TYR A 98 -12.49 -3.81 5.33
C TYR A 98 -13.90 -3.58 5.86
N HIS A 99 -14.66 -4.61 5.86
CA HIS A 99 -16.01 -4.62 6.46
C HIS A 99 -16.06 -5.44 7.73
#